data_40c03c3be2b638159660af4b5198feff
#
_entry.id   40c03c3be2b638159660af4b5198feff
#
_cell.length_a   1.000
_cell.length_b   1.000
_cell.length_c   1.000
_cell.angle_alpha   90.00
_cell.angle_beta   90.00
_cell.angle_gamma   90.00
#
_symmetry.space_group_name_H-M   'P 1'
#
loop_
_entity.id
_entity.type
_entity.pdbx_description
1 polymer ?
#
loop_
_entity_poly.entity_id
_entity_poly.type
_entity_poly.pdbx_seq_one_letter_code
_entity_poly.pdbx_strand_id
1 'polypeptide(L)'
;LEARFPDNALVTAGQEGTHCMISSWTDKQWFQTSVGIVFGANIDRLPDALKKDREAMTGRDFSPEGMKARLPMLKDQWRAQLSWLEERLEAGRGAGSGQWLFGAHPGMSDVHAHMNIWFVLKNVPDFAKTCLQETPRVQDWFDRISESKGQEPETLTGEEALKLAREASPRLLAASAGTEPQGLRPGERIAITPDDMVPNWVTGELVSAHPNKLTLYKVDGAIETLHIHFPRAGYLVKRVEG
;
A
#
# COMPACT_ATOMS: atom_id res chain seq x y z
N LEU A 1 -8.87 5.16 -10.52
CA LEU A 1 -8.96 4.15 -11.60
C LEU A 1 -10.37 3.55 -11.66
N GLU A 2 -10.91 3.00 -10.58
CA GLU A 2 -12.23 2.33 -10.53
C GLU A 2 -13.36 3.16 -11.13
N ALA A 3 -13.44 4.45 -10.78
CA ALA A 3 -14.47 5.36 -11.31
C ALA A 3 -14.31 5.69 -12.81
N ARG A 4 -13.13 5.46 -13.39
CA ARG A 4 -12.84 5.69 -14.80
C ARG A 4 -12.99 4.42 -15.65
N PHE A 5 -12.77 3.26 -15.05
CA PHE A 5 -12.77 1.95 -15.71
C PHE A 5 -13.64 0.96 -14.92
N PRO A 6 -14.95 1.23 -14.78
CA PRO A 6 -15.84 0.42 -13.95
C PRO A 6 -15.99 -1.03 -14.42
N ASP A 7 -15.89 -1.26 -15.74
CA ASP A 7 -16.02 -2.61 -16.32
C ASP A 7 -14.81 -3.52 -16.01
N ASN A 8 -13.68 -2.92 -15.64
CA ASN A 8 -12.44 -3.61 -15.26
C ASN A 8 -12.04 -3.27 -13.81
N ALA A 9 -13.02 -3.10 -12.93
CA ALA A 9 -12.79 -2.77 -11.54
C ALA A 9 -11.95 -3.84 -10.84
N LEU A 10 -10.86 -3.41 -10.20
CA LEU A 10 -9.99 -4.26 -9.38
C LEU A 10 -10.53 -4.44 -7.95
N VAL A 11 -11.44 -3.58 -7.54
CA VAL A 11 -12.18 -3.70 -6.28
C VAL A 11 -13.61 -4.11 -6.59
N THR A 12 -13.96 -5.34 -6.23
CA THR A 12 -15.31 -5.88 -6.45
C THR A 12 -16.35 -5.04 -5.72
N ALA A 13 -17.40 -4.63 -6.42
CA ALA A 13 -18.50 -3.86 -5.84
C ALA A 13 -19.08 -4.57 -4.60
N GLY A 14 -19.28 -3.82 -3.51
CA GLY A 14 -19.73 -4.33 -2.22
C GLY A 14 -18.63 -4.99 -1.38
N GLN A 15 -17.40 -5.04 -1.86
CA GLN A 15 -16.24 -5.56 -1.11
C GLN A 15 -15.20 -4.49 -0.78
N GLU A 16 -15.52 -3.22 -0.92
CA GLU A 16 -14.62 -2.10 -0.69
C GLU A 16 -14.05 -2.11 0.74
N GLY A 17 -14.90 -2.43 1.73
CA GLY A 17 -14.48 -2.57 3.14
C GLY A 17 -13.49 -3.71 3.35
N THR A 18 -13.74 -4.87 2.74
CA THR A 18 -12.84 -6.03 2.79
C THR A 18 -11.51 -5.69 2.14
N HIS A 19 -11.54 -5.03 0.97
CA HIS A 19 -10.34 -4.55 0.31
C HIS A 19 -9.53 -3.60 1.20
N CYS A 20 -10.16 -2.64 1.86
CA CYS A 20 -9.48 -1.73 2.79
C CYS A 20 -8.82 -2.47 3.97
N MET A 21 -9.47 -3.50 4.53
CA MET A 21 -8.89 -4.32 5.59
C MET A 21 -7.66 -5.09 5.11
N ILE A 22 -7.75 -5.74 3.95
CA ILE A 22 -6.63 -6.48 3.35
C ILE A 22 -5.48 -5.51 3.00
N SER A 23 -5.78 -4.37 2.38
CA SER A 23 -4.77 -3.36 2.05
C SER A 23 -4.06 -2.85 3.30
N SER A 24 -4.79 -2.59 4.38
CA SER A 24 -4.18 -2.15 5.64
C SER A 24 -3.25 -3.20 6.24
N TRP A 25 -3.64 -4.48 6.21
CA TRP A 25 -2.81 -5.58 6.67
C TRP A 25 -1.57 -5.76 5.78
N THR A 26 -1.75 -5.85 4.46
CA THR A 26 -0.66 -6.11 3.50
C THR A 26 0.34 -4.98 3.42
N ASP A 27 -0.11 -3.73 3.51
CA ASP A 27 0.73 -2.53 3.41
C ASP A 27 1.46 -2.23 4.73
N LYS A 28 0.79 -2.35 5.86
CA LYS A 28 1.40 -2.04 7.16
C LYS A 28 2.07 -3.25 7.79
N GLN A 29 1.32 -4.27 8.16
CA GLN A 29 1.84 -5.37 8.96
C GLN A 29 2.72 -6.31 8.15
N TRP A 30 2.22 -6.79 7.02
CA TRP A 30 2.96 -7.76 6.21
C TRP A 30 4.13 -7.12 5.47
N PHE A 31 3.93 -5.95 4.89
CA PHE A 31 5.01 -5.23 4.20
C PHE A 31 6.16 -4.88 5.14
N GLN A 32 5.87 -4.42 6.35
CA GLN A 32 6.91 -4.13 7.36
C GLN A 32 7.72 -5.38 7.72
N THR A 33 7.05 -6.54 7.82
CA THR A 33 7.71 -7.83 8.04
C THR A 33 8.56 -8.21 6.84
N SER A 34 8.02 -8.08 5.63
CA SER A 34 8.72 -8.38 4.36
C SER A 34 9.96 -7.49 4.18
N VAL A 35 9.82 -6.17 4.40
CA VAL A 35 10.94 -5.21 4.37
C VAL A 35 12.01 -5.59 5.38
N GLY A 36 11.60 -5.90 6.62
CA GLY A 36 12.53 -6.27 7.67
C GLY A 36 13.34 -7.53 7.34
N ILE A 37 12.74 -8.53 6.70
CA ILE A 37 13.42 -9.74 6.21
C ILE A 37 14.41 -9.38 5.09
N VAL A 38 13.95 -8.65 4.08
CA VAL A 38 14.77 -8.30 2.92
C VAL A 38 15.97 -7.45 3.31
N PHE A 39 15.76 -6.41 4.10
CA PHE A 39 16.84 -5.54 4.56
C PHE A 39 17.75 -6.27 5.55
N GLY A 40 17.21 -7.01 6.51
CA GLY A 40 18.01 -7.74 7.49
C GLY A 40 18.90 -8.83 6.86
N ALA A 41 18.38 -9.57 5.88
CA ALA A 41 19.15 -10.60 5.17
C ALA A 41 20.23 -10.01 4.27
N ASN A 42 20.10 -8.77 3.80
CA ASN A 42 21.02 -8.12 2.88
C ASN A 42 21.77 -6.93 3.50
N ILE A 43 21.68 -6.71 4.81
CA ILE A 43 22.13 -5.48 5.49
C ILE A 43 23.61 -5.17 5.25
N ASP A 44 24.47 -6.18 5.15
CA ASP A 44 25.90 -6.01 4.92
C ASP A 44 26.23 -5.51 3.50
N ARG A 45 25.30 -5.70 2.55
CA ARG A 45 25.46 -5.29 1.14
C ARG A 45 24.83 -3.93 0.84
N LEU A 46 24.04 -3.40 1.78
CA LEU A 46 23.33 -2.14 1.57
C LEU A 46 24.28 -0.94 1.75
N PRO A 47 24.18 0.07 0.87
CA PRO A 47 24.93 1.32 1.04
C PRO A 47 24.59 2.00 2.38
N ASP A 48 25.59 2.57 3.04
CA ASP A 48 25.39 3.27 4.32
C ASP A 48 24.46 4.48 4.19
N ALA A 49 24.47 5.15 3.05
CA ALA A 49 23.53 6.23 2.76
C ALA A 49 22.07 5.76 2.80
N LEU A 50 21.78 4.56 2.26
CA LEU A 50 20.44 3.97 2.29
C LEU A 50 20.02 3.58 3.71
N LYS A 51 20.93 2.99 4.50
CA LYS A 51 20.67 2.63 5.90
C LYS A 51 20.27 3.88 6.71
N LYS A 52 21.06 4.95 6.61
CA LYS A 52 20.80 6.23 7.28
C LYS A 52 19.48 6.86 6.84
N ASP A 53 19.18 6.83 5.54
CA ASP A 53 17.91 7.33 5.00
C ASP A 53 16.71 6.58 5.59
N ARG A 54 16.78 5.23 5.63
CA ARG A 54 15.72 4.40 6.18
C ARG A 54 15.56 4.56 7.70
N GLU A 55 16.65 4.69 8.42
CA GLU A 55 16.63 5.00 9.86
C GLU A 55 15.97 6.36 10.13
N ALA A 56 16.36 7.40 9.39
CA ALA A 56 15.76 8.72 9.49
C ALA A 56 14.26 8.72 9.13
N MET A 57 13.87 7.98 8.09
CA MET A 57 12.48 7.89 7.63
C MET A 57 11.58 7.13 8.60
N THR A 58 12.08 6.07 9.22
CA THR A 58 11.26 5.16 10.03
C THR A 58 11.43 5.35 11.53
N GLY A 59 12.52 5.96 11.97
CA GLY A 59 12.92 6.04 13.39
C GLY A 59 13.35 4.71 13.99
N ARG A 60 13.62 3.68 13.16
CA ARG A 60 13.97 2.33 13.59
C ARG A 60 15.45 2.09 13.43
N ASP A 61 15.99 1.17 14.28
CA ASP A 61 17.39 0.73 14.17
C ASP A 61 17.64 -0.03 12.86
N PHE A 62 18.54 0.49 12.04
CA PHE A 62 19.06 -0.11 10.82
C PHE A 62 20.53 -0.54 10.95
N SER A 63 21.03 -0.69 12.17
CA SER A 63 22.35 -1.29 12.38
C SER A 63 22.37 -2.76 11.90
N PRO A 64 23.52 -3.25 11.41
CA PRO A 64 23.64 -4.66 11.00
C PRO A 64 23.28 -5.64 12.11
N GLU A 65 23.66 -5.35 13.34
CA GLU A 65 23.40 -6.17 14.51
C GLU A 65 21.91 -6.21 14.85
N GLY A 66 21.27 -5.05 14.92
CA GLY A 66 19.85 -4.91 15.24
C GLY A 66 18.96 -5.56 14.17
N MET A 67 19.28 -5.35 12.90
CA MET A 67 18.53 -5.95 11.78
C MET A 67 18.66 -7.48 11.75
N LYS A 68 19.87 -8.03 11.93
CA LYS A 68 20.10 -9.48 11.98
C LYS A 68 19.44 -10.15 13.18
N ALA A 69 19.49 -9.52 14.33
CA ALA A 69 18.87 -10.05 15.56
C ALA A 69 17.34 -10.23 15.42
N ARG A 70 16.67 -9.41 14.61
CA ARG A 70 15.22 -9.47 14.38
C ARG A 70 14.80 -10.51 13.35
N LEU A 71 15.70 -10.99 12.49
CA LEU A 71 15.38 -11.88 11.38
C LEU A 71 14.60 -13.14 11.77
N PRO A 72 14.96 -13.91 12.82
CA PRO A 72 14.21 -15.11 13.19
C PRO A 72 12.74 -14.81 13.48
N MET A 73 12.47 -13.81 14.30
CA MET A 73 11.12 -13.37 14.64
C MET A 73 10.33 -12.91 13.40
N LEU A 74 10.96 -12.10 12.55
CA LEU A 74 10.30 -11.61 11.32
C LEU A 74 9.96 -12.74 10.36
N LYS A 75 10.83 -13.75 10.24
CA LYS A 75 10.57 -14.94 9.44
C LYS A 75 9.39 -15.76 9.97
N ASP A 76 9.29 -15.93 11.29
CA ASP A 76 8.14 -16.61 11.90
C ASP A 76 6.83 -15.85 11.67
N GLN A 77 6.83 -14.53 11.83
CA GLN A 77 5.67 -13.70 11.54
C GLN A 77 5.26 -13.74 10.06
N TRP A 78 6.21 -13.78 9.16
CA TRP A 78 5.94 -13.87 7.73
C TRP A 78 5.32 -15.23 7.36
N ARG A 79 5.81 -16.33 7.92
CA ARG A 79 5.21 -17.67 7.76
C ARG A 79 3.77 -17.71 8.29
N ALA A 80 3.51 -17.11 9.45
CA ALA A 80 2.16 -17.02 10.01
C ALA A 80 1.20 -16.28 9.06
N GLN A 81 1.65 -15.20 8.44
CA GLN A 81 0.84 -14.43 7.49
C GLN A 81 0.59 -15.19 6.18
N LEU A 82 1.54 -15.99 5.72
CA LEU A 82 1.33 -16.93 4.61
C LEU A 82 0.26 -17.99 4.95
N SER A 83 0.26 -18.53 6.18
CA SER A 83 -0.75 -19.52 6.58
C SER A 83 -2.17 -18.94 6.58
N TRP A 84 -2.35 -17.67 6.94
CA TRP A 84 -3.65 -17.00 6.81
C TRP A 84 -4.12 -16.92 5.36
N LEU A 85 -3.21 -16.68 4.45
CA LEU A 85 -3.50 -16.63 3.02
C LEU A 85 -3.84 -18.04 2.49
N GLU A 86 -3.11 -19.07 2.93
CA GLU A 86 -3.38 -20.48 2.61
C GLU A 86 -4.79 -20.90 3.04
N GLU A 87 -5.17 -20.60 4.30
CA GLU A 87 -6.50 -20.87 4.85
C GLU A 87 -7.58 -20.11 4.08
N ARG A 88 -7.33 -18.86 3.71
CA ARG A 88 -8.29 -18.06 2.92
C ARG A 88 -8.54 -18.67 1.54
N LEU A 89 -7.48 -19.11 0.86
CA LEU A 89 -7.58 -19.75 -0.46
C LEU A 89 -8.27 -21.13 -0.37
N GLU A 90 -8.03 -21.90 0.71
CA GLU A 90 -8.75 -23.15 0.96
C GLU A 90 -10.24 -22.92 1.14
N ALA A 91 -10.63 -21.99 2.01
CA ALA A 91 -12.03 -21.67 2.27
C ALA A 91 -12.77 -21.22 1.00
N GLY A 92 -12.09 -20.52 0.10
CA GLY A 92 -12.65 -20.08 -1.18
C GLY A 92 -13.00 -21.21 -2.15
N ARG A 93 -12.31 -22.35 -2.09
CA ARG A 93 -12.58 -23.51 -2.95
C ARG A 93 -14.00 -24.07 -2.76
N GLY A 94 -14.45 -24.15 -1.51
CA GLY A 94 -15.80 -24.61 -1.20
C GLY A 94 -16.92 -23.68 -1.68
N ALA A 95 -16.60 -22.40 -1.87
CA ALA A 95 -17.52 -21.35 -2.29
C ALA A 95 -17.45 -21.03 -3.79
N GLY A 96 -16.68 -21.79 -4.58
CA GLY A 96 -16.53 -21.56 -6.02
C GLY A 96 -15.66 -20.35 -6.42
N SER A 97 -15.00 -19.69 -5.45
CA SER A 97 -14.14 -18.52 -5.67
C SER A 97 -12.66 -18.78 -5.37
N GLY A 98 -12.26 -20.02 -5.12
CA GLY A 98 -10.97 -20.42 -4.56
C GLY A 98 -9.73 -20.23 -5.42
N GLN A 99 -9.84 -19.57 -6.56
CA GLN A 99 -8.66 -19.22 -7.38
C GLN A 99 -8.06 -17.87 -6.99
N TRP A 100 -8.86 -16.98 -6.41
CA TRP A 100 -8.50 -15.61 -6.02
C TRP A 100 -8.90 -15.34 -4.58
N LEU A 101 -8.34 -14.31 -3.98
CA LEU A 101 -8.68 -13.97 -2.59
C LEU A 101 -10.14 -13.60 -2.45
N PHE A 102 -10.68 -12.86 -3.42
CA PHE A 102 -12.08 -12.44 -3.43
C PHE A 102 -12.60 -12.40 -4.88
N GLY A 103 -13.76 -13.01 -5.09
CA GLY A 103 -14.43 -12.99 -6.40
C GLY A 103 -13.90 -14.01 -7.42
N ALA A 104 -14.33 -13.83 -8.67
CA ALA A 104 -14.04 -14.75 -9.78
C ALA A 104 -12.78 -14.36 -10.59
N HIS A 105 -12.26 -13.16 -10.35
CA HIS A 105 -11.10 -12.58 -11.06
C HIS A 105 -10.10 -12.03 -10.06
N PRO A 106 -8.81 -11.88 -10.45
CA PRO A 106 -7.81 -11.25 -9.59
C PRO A 106 -8.22 -9.79 -9.34
N GLY A 107 -8.15 -9.37 -8.09
CA GLY A 107 -8.46 -8.02 -7.66
C GLY A 107 -7.26 -7.31 -7.02
N MET A 108 -7.48 -6.09 -6.57
CA MET A 108 -6.43 -5.29 -5.91
C MET A 108 -5.89 -5.97 -4.65
N SER A 109 -6.72 -6.73 -3.92
CA SER A 109 -6.28 -7.51 -2.76
C SER A 109 -5.27 -8.59 -3.13
N ASP A 110 -5.46 -9.23 -4.30
CA ASP A 110 -4.51 -10.21 -4.84
C ASP A 110 -3.17 -9.55 -5.19
N VAL A 111 -3.20 -8.37 -5.83
CA VAL A 111 -2.00 -7.60 -6.18
C VAL A 111 -1.21 -7.21 -4.93
N HIS A 112 -1.88 -6.69 -3.90
CA HIS A 112 -1.24 -6.26 -2.65
C HIS A 112 -0.60 -7.43 -1.89
N ALA A 113 -1.28 -8.57 -1.82
CA ALA A 113 -0.72 -9.76 -1.17
C ALA A 113 0.44 -10.36 -1.98
N HIS A 114 0.28 -10.48 -3.31
CA HIS A 114 1.31 -10.97 -4.23
C HIS A 114 2.62 -10.19 -4.12
N MET A 115 2.55 -8.86 -4.04
CA MET A 115 3.73 -8.00 -3.94
C MET A 115 4.62 -8.37 -2.75
N ASN A 116 4.05 -8.70 -1.58
CA ASN A 116 4.80 -9.08 -0.40
C ASN A 116 5.59 -10.39 -0.60
N ILE A 117 4.98 -11.36 -1.27
CA ILE A 117 5.63 -12.64 -1.57
C ILE A 117 6.72 -12.42 -2.63
N TRP A 118 6.38 -11.73 -3.73
CA TRP A 118 7.32 -11.40 -4.79
C TRP A 118 8.56 -10.69 -4.25
N PHE A 119 8.37 -9.72 -3.35
CA PHE A 119 9.46 -8.92 -2.79
C PHE A 119 10.44 -9.78 -1.97
N VAL A 120 9.94 -10.68 -1.12
CA VAL A 120 10.78 -11.58 -0.33
C VAL A 120 11.39 -12.67 -1.22
N LEU A 121 10.63 -13.25 -2.14
CA LEU A 121 11.12 -14.28 -3.08
C LEU A 121 12.25 -13.75 -3.97
N LYS A 122 12.14 -12.52 -4.44
CA LYS A 122 13.16 -11.86 -5.28
C LYS A 122 14.47 -11.62 -4.54
N ASN A 123 14.42 -11.32 -3.24
CA ASN A 123 15.56 -10.85 -2.46
C ASN A 123 16.12 -11.88 -1.47
N VAL A 124 15.29 -12.86 -1.03
CA VAL A 124 15.65 -13.93 -0.07
C VAL A 124 15.02 -15.25 -0.53
N PRO A 125 15.41 -15.75 -1.72
CA PRO A 125 14.69 -16.83 -2.41
C PRO A 125 14.63 -18.14 -1.62
N ASP A 126 15.69 -18.54 -0.94
CA ASP A 126 15.74 -19.84 -0.25
C ASP A 126 14.69 -19.90 0.88
N PHE A 127 14.57 -18.83 1.66
CA PHE A 127 13.57 -18.73 2.71
C PHE A 127 12.14 -18.71 2.13
N ALA A 128 11.90 -17.87 1.13
CA ALA A 128 10.57 -17.75 0.53
C ALA A 128 10.10 -19.06 -0.12
N LYS A 129 10.98 -19.74 -0.86
CA LYS A 129 10.67 -21.05 -1.49
C LYS A 129 10.32 -22.10 -0.46
N THR A 130 11.07 -22.17 0.66
CA THR A 130 10.77 -23.11 1.74
C THR A 130 9.35 -22.87 2.30
N CYS A 131 9.00 -21.62 2.55
CA CYS A 131 7.66 -21.29 3.04
C CYS A 131 6.56 -21.60 2.02
N LEU A 132 6.79 -21.31 0.74
CA LEU A 132 5.81 -21.61 -0.33
C LEU A 132 5.59 -23.11 -0.52
N GLN A 133 6.60 -23.94 -0.32
CA GLN A 133 6.45 -25.42 -0.31
C GLN A 133 5.51 -25.90 0.82
N GLU A 134 5.47 -25.18 1.94
CA GLU A 134 4.55 -25.47 3.06
C GLU A 134 3.14 -24.93 2.83
N THR A 135 2.94 -24.03 1.83
CA THR A 135 1.68 -23.37 1.50
C THR A 135 1.35 -23.54 0.00
N PRO A 136 0.96 -24.76 -0.44
CA PRO A 136 0.81 -25.09 -1.85
C PRO A 136 -0.26 -24.28 -2.58
N ARG A 137 -1.34 -23.87 -1.92
CA ARG A 137 -2.38 -23.03 -2.55
C ARG A 137 -1.92 -21.61 -2.77
N VAL A 138 -1.11 -21.09 -1.84
CA VAL A 138 -0.45 -19.79 -2.02
C VAL A 138 0.53 -19.86 -3.19
N GLN A 139 1.31 -20.97 -3.31
CA GLN A 139 2.20 -21.15 -4.44
C GLN A 139 1.42 -21.16 -5.78
N ASP A 140 0.37 -21.97 -5.90
CA ASP A 140 -0.46 -22.04 -7.11
C ASP A 140 -1.13 -20.70 -7.46
N TRP A 141 -1.57 -19.96 -6.44
CA TRP A 141 -2.16 -18.64 -6.61
C TRP A 141 -1.12 -17.60 -7.02
N PHE A 142 0.06 -17.63 -6.40
CA PHE A 142 1.18 -16.75 -6.72
C PHE A 142 1.64 -16.93 -8.17
N ASP A 143 1.78 -18.17 -8.63
CA ASP A 143 2.20 -18.52 -9.98
C ASP A 143 1.17 -18.02 -11.01
N ARG A 144 -0.14 -18.21 -10.76
CA ARG A 144 -1.20 -17.69 -11.64
C ARG A 144 -1.13 -16.17 -11.83
N ILE A 145 -0.89 -15.40 -10.76
CA ILE A 145 -0.74 -13.94 -10.88
C ILE A 145 0.53 -13.61 -11.65
N SER A 146 1.63 -14.29 -11.35
CA SER A 146 2.93 -14.04 -11.98
C SER A 146 2.94 -14.36 -13.49
N GLU A 147 2.12 -15.31 -13.91
CA GLU A 147 1.92 -15.68 -15.33
C GLU A 147 0.98 -14.73 -16.08
N SER A 148 0.19 -13.93 -15.35
CA SER A 148 -0.70 -12.96 -15.96
C SER A 148 0.09 -11.90 -16.71
N LYS A 149 0.00 -11.91 -18.03
CA LYS A 149 0.64 -10.91 -18.89
C LYS A 149 -0.35 -9.78 -19.14
N GLY A 150 -0.03 -8.59 -18.64
CA GLY A 150 -0.68 -7.36 -19.06
C GLY A 150 -0.30 -6.96 -20.48
N GLN A 151 -1.01 -5.99 -21.04
CA GLN A 151 -0.55 -5.30 -22.25
C GLN A 151 0.73 -4.52 -21.92
N GLU A 152 1.64 -4.43 -22.89
CA GLU A 152 2.80 -3.54 -22.76
C GLU A 152 2.30 -2.11 -22.51
N PRO A 153 2.72 -1.45 -21.42
CA PRO A 153 2.27 -0.09 -21.14
C PRO A 153 2.88 0.88 -22.14
N GLU A 154 2.09 1.86 -22.57
CA GLU A 154 2.63 3.00 -23.30
C GLU A 154 3.62 3.76 -22.40
N THR A 155 4.80 4.07 -22.96
CA THR A 155 5.80 4.83 -22.23
C THR A 155 5.42 6.31 -22.22
N LEU A 156 5.29 6.89 -21.04
CA LEU A 156 5.06 8.30 -20.82
C LEU A 156 6.32 8.92 -20.19
N THR A 157 6.87 9.94 -20.80
CA THR A 157 8.00 10.69 -20.21
C THR A 157 7.51 11.55 -19.03
N GLY A 158 8.42 11.92 -18.12
CA GLY A 158 8.08 12.81 -17.01
C GLY A 158 7.57 14.17 -17.47
N GLU A 159 8.07 14.69 -18.60
CA GLU A 159 7.64 15.96 -19.18
C GLU A 159 6.20 15.87 -19.73
N GLU A 160 5.87 14.80 -20.44
CA GLU A 160 4.51 14.54 -20.92
C GLU A 160 3.53 14.35 -19.76
N ALA A 161 3.93 13.64 -18.71
CA ALA A 161 3.12 13.49 -17.49
C ALA A 161 2.84 14.84 -16.82
N LEU A 162 3.84 15.71 -16.69
CA LEU A 162 3.67 17.06 -16.16
C LEU A 162 2.77 17.93 -17.05
N LYS A 163 2.90 17.81 -18.37
CA LYS A 163 2.03 18.51 -19.32
C LYS A 163 0.57 18.10 -19.15
N LEU A 164 0.30 16.79 -19.12
CA LEU A 164 -1.05 16.26 -18.89
C LEU A 164 -1.64 16.72 -17.54
N ALA A 165 -0.81 16.76 -16.49
CA ALA A 165 -1.25 17.23 -15.18
C ALA A 165 -1.61 18.73 -15.17
N ARG A 166 -0.87 19.57 -15.92
CA ARG A 166 -1.16 21.01 -16.06
C ARG A 166 -2.43 21.27 -16.87
N GLU A 167 -2.69 20.48 -17.88
CA GLU A 167 -3.87 20.60 -18.74
C GLU A 167 -5.14 20.03 -18.09
N ALA A 168 -4.99 19.21 -17.03
CA ALA A 168 -6.10 18.62 -16.31
C ALA A 168 -6.62 19.55 -15.20
N SER A 169 -7.92 19.45 -14.92
CA SER A 169 -8.52 20.07 -13.75
C SER A 169 -8.91 19.00 -12.73
N PRO A 170 -8.71 19.24 -11.42
CA PRO A 170 -9.18 18.32 -10.39
C PRO A 170 -10.69 18.13 -10.48
N ARG A 171 -11.14 16.88 -10.32
CA ARG A 171 -12.58 16.56 -10.33
C ARG A 171 -13.26 17.25 -9.15
N LEU A 172 -14.42 17.82 -9.39
CA LEU A 172 -15.30 18.30 -8.31
C LEU A 172 -15.65 17.14 -7.39
N LEU A 173 -15.47 17.36 -6.09
CA LEU A 173 -15.79 16.40 -5.06
C LEU A 173 -17.14 16.72 -4.43
N ALA A 174 -17.87 15.69 -4.03
CA ALA A 174 -19.05 15.87 -3.21
C ALA A 174 -18.66 16.54 -1.87
N ALA A 175 -19.58 17.30 -1.30
CA ALA A 175 -19.40 17.87 0.01
C ALA A 175 -19.11 16.77 1.05
N SER A 176 -18.44 17.15 2.13
CA SER A 176 -18.16 16.26 3.26
C SER A 176 -19.45 15.57 3.74
N ALA A 177 -19.35 14.26 3.98
CA ALA A 177 -20.47 13.45 4.45
C ALA A 177 -20.23 12.99 5.90
N GLY A 178 -21.28 13.04 6.71
CA GLY A 178 -21.26 12.55 8.09
C GLY A 178 -20.70 13.56 9.10
N THR A 179 -20.61 13.09 10.34
CA THR A 179 -20.01 13.85 11.46
C THR A 179 -18.49 13.86 11.32
N GLU A 180 -17.86 15.01 11.45
CA GLU A 180 -16.41 15.16 11.47
C GLU A 180 -15.90 15.24 12.93
N PRO A 181 -15.34 14.14 13.48
CA PRO A 181 -15.01 14.06 14.92
C PRO A 181 -13.98 15.09 15.40
N GLN A 182 -13.08 15.52 14.49
CA GLN A 182 -12.09 16.55 14.81
C GLN A 182 -12.59 17.96 14.52
N GLY A 183 -13.83 18.10 14.04
CA GLY A 183 -14.44 19.38 13.70
C GLY A 183 -13.78 20.07 12.50
N LEU A 184 -13.10 19.34 11.63
CA LEU A 184 -12.45 19.88 10.43
C LEU A 184 -13.50 20.37 9.41
N ARG A 185 -13.25 21.52 8.80
CA ARG A 185 -14.15 22.13 7.82
C ARG A 185 -13.42 22.42 6.51
N PRO A 186 -14.06 22.24 5.35
CA PRO A 186 -13.52 22.72 4.07
C PRO A 186 -13.08 24.18 4.16
N GLY A 187 -11.97 24.52 3.55
CA GLY A 187 -11.30 25.83 3.61
C GLY A 187 -10.28 25.96 4.74
N GLU A 188 -10.27 25.07 5.75
CA GLU A 188 -9.25 25.10 6.80
C GLU A 188 -7.89 24.64 6.27
N ARG A 189 -6.81 25.25 6.75
CA ARG A 189 -5.44 24.79 6.47
C ARG A 189 -5.07 23.68 7.45
N ILE A 190 -4.75 22.51 6.90
CA ILE A 190 -4.39 21.33 7.69
C ILE A 190 -3.09 20.71 7.18
N ALA A 191 -2.48 19.88 8.01
CA ALA A 191 -1.31 19.07 7.67
C ALA A 191 -1.63 17.60 7.96
N ILE A 192 -1.17 16.72 7.05
CA ILE A 192 -1.40 15.26 7.10
C ILE A 192 -0.06 14.54 6.97
N THR A 193 0.13 13.45 7.72
CA THR A 193 1.30 12.56 7.64
C THR A 193 0.88 11.13 7.94
N PRO A 194 1.58 10.09 7.41
CA PRO A 194 1.41 8.72 7.89
C PRO A 194 1.67 8.58 9.39
N ASP A 195 1.03 7.62 10.05
CA ASP A 195 1.16 7.37 11.50
C ASP A 195 2.26 6.36 11.86
N ASP A 196 2.89 5.74 10.87
CA ASP A 196 3.86 4.64 11.02
C ASP A 196 5.30 5.01 10.63
N MET A 197 5.55 6.28 10.32
CA MET A 197 6.86 6.83 9.98
C MET A 197 7.17 8.10 10.78
N VAL A 198 8.41 8.54 10.73
CA VAL A 198 8.78 9.87 11.24
C VAL A 198 7.95 10.92 10.49
N PRO A 199 7.25 11.82 11.20
CA PRO A 199 6.31 12.74 10.57
C PRO A 199 6.93 13.62 9.49
N ASN A 200 6.42 13.51 8.28
CA ASN A 200 6.70 14.40 7.16
C ASN A 200 5.37 14.99 6.67
N TRP A 201 5.04 16.17 7.17
CA TRP A 201 3.73 16.78 7.03
C TRP A 201 3.49 17.37 5.64
N VAL A 202 2.45 16.90 4.96
CA VAL A 202 1.93 17.52 3.75
C VAL A 202 0.85 18.53 4.15
N THR A 203 1.07 19.79 3.85
CA THR A 203 0.16 20.90 4.20
C THR A 203 -0.64 21.34 2.98
N GLY A 204 -1.92 21.62 3.18
CA GLY A 204 -2.81 22.16 2.15
C GLY A 204 -4.13 22.64 2.73
N GLU A 205 -5.00 23.19 1.87
CA GLU A 205 -6.36 23.55 2.23
C GLU A 205 -7.27 22.32 2.14
N LEU A 206 -8.10 22.10 3.15
CA LEU A 206 -9.05 20.98 3.15
C LEU A 206 -10.17 21.25 2.15
N VAL A 207 -10.31 20.37 1.17
CA VAL A 207 -11.38 20.40 0.16
C VAL A 207 -12.59 19.60 0.64
N SER A 208 -12.34 18.39 1.14
CA SER A 208 -13.41 17.51 1.63
C SER A 208 -12.93 16.59 2.74
N ALA A 209 -13.84 16.24 3.66
CA ALA A 209 -13.63 15.30 4.74
C ALA A 209 -14.71 14.23 4.71
N HIS A 210 -14.33 13.00 4.42
CA HIS A 210 -15.19 11.80 4.46
C HIS A 210 -14.69 10.84 5.55
N PRO A 211 -15.53 9.90 6.03
CA PRO A 211 -15.11 8.94 7.04
C PRO A 211 -13.85 8.15 6.72
N ASN A 212 -13.59 7.88 5.43
CA ASN A 212 -12.45 7.09 4.96
C ASN A 212 -11.40 7.88 4.15
N LYS A 213 -11.65 9.17 3.89
CA LYS A 213 -10.77 9.96 3.01
C LYS A 213 -10.76 11.43 3.36
N LEU A 214 -9.57 12.04 3.32
CA LEU A 214 -9.37 13.49 3.30
C LEU A 214 -8.84 13.91 1.94
N THR A 215 -9.25 15.07 1.45
CA THR A 215 -8.69 15.65 0.23
C THR A 215 -8.20 17.06 0.50
N LEU A 216 -6.91 17.28 0.17
CA LEU A 216 -6.27 18.58 0.24
C LEU A 216 -6.17 19.21 -1.15
N TYR A 217 -6.41 20.51 -1.21
CA TYR A 217 -5.95 21.35 -2.30
C TYR A 217 -4.55 21.86 -1.98
N LYS A 218 -3.66 21.75 -2.95
CA LYS A 218 -2.29 22.26 -2.85
C LYS A 218 -1.90 22.92 -4.16
N VAL A 219 -1.25 24.08 -4.05
CA VAL A 219 -0.55 24.70 -5.17
C VAL A 219 0.87 24.15 -5.19
N ASP A 220 1.31 23.70 -6.34
CA ASP A 220 2.66 23.25 -6.60
C ASP A 220 3.26 24.07 -7.73
N GLY A 221 4.54 24.45 -7.61
CA GLY A 221 5.21 25.32 -8.60
C GLY A 221 5.30 24.73 -10.00
N ALA A 222 5.22 23.41 -10.13
CA ALA A 222 5.23 22.70 -11.41
C ALA A 222 3.81 22.44 -11.95
N ILE A 223 2.81 22.35 -11.06
CA ILE A 223 1.41 22.08 -11.38
C ILE A 223 0.57 23.07 -10.56
N GLU A 224 -0.22 23.91 -11.23
CA GLU A 224 -0.94 25.00 -10.56
C GLU A 224 -1.94 24.51 -9.51
N THR A 225 -2.57 23.35 -9.72
CA THR A 225 -3.62 22.84 -8.85
C THR A 225 -3.51 21.32 -8.68
N LEU A 226 -3.35 20.87 -7.43
CA LEU A 226 -3.38 19.45 -7.06
C LEU A 226 -4.48 19.18 -6.03
N HIS A 227 -5.25 18.12 -6.25
CA HIS A 227 -6.03 17.48 -5.21
C HIS A 227 -5.29 16.22 -4.72
N ILE A 228 -4.85 16.23 -3.47
CA ILE A 228 -4.14 15.11 -2.84
C ILE A 228 -5.13 14.39 -1.94
N HIS A 229 -5.35 13.11 -2.22
CA HIS A 229 -6.26 12.26 -1.48
C HIS A 229 -5.50 11.42 -0.46
N PHE A 230 -5.89 11.50 0.80
CA PHE A 230 -5.32 10.71 1.89
C PHE A 230 -6.38 9.77 2.46
N PRO A 231 -6.05 8.49 2.74
CA PRO A 231 -6.87 7.67 3.61
C PRO A 231 -6.99 8.31 5.01
N ARG A 232 -8.08 8.02 5.73
CA ARG A 232 -8.19 8.42 7.14
C ARG A 232 -7.46 7.46 8.05
N ALA A 233 -7.68 6.18 7.86
CA ALA A 233 -6.99 5.15 8.63
C ALA A 233 -5.50 5.15 8.29
N GLY A 234 -4.66 5.19 9.30
CA GLY A 234 -3.21 5.18 9.14
C GLY A 234 -2.59 6.56 8.89
N TYR A 235 -3.34 7.66 9.12
CA TYR A 235 -2.83 9.02 8.95
C TYR A 235 -3.20 9.92 10.11
N LEU A 236 -2.23 10.73 10.52
CA LEU A 236 -2.41 11.80 11.51
C LEU A 236 -2.77 13.11 10.80
N VAL A 237 -3.63 13.87 11.43
CA VAL A 237 -4.09 15.17 10.92
C VAL A 237 -4.00 16.22 12.01
N LYS A 238 -3.57 17.43 11.65
CA LYS A 238 -3.62 18.58 12.55
C LYS A 238 -3.99 19.86 11.79
N ARG A 239 -4.60 20.83 12.49
CA ARG A 239 -4.74 22.19 11.98
C ARG A 239 -3.38 22.87 11.93
N VAL A 240 -3.19 23.73 10.95
CA VAL A 240 -2.03 24.62 10.84
C VAL A 240 -2.52 26.01 11.13
N GLU A 241 -2.05 26.58 12.23
CA GLU A 241 -2.28 27.99 12.52
C GLU A 241 -1.63 28.85 11.43
N GLY A 242 -2.36 29.85 10.93
CA GLY A 242 -1.90 30.75 9.87
C GLY A 242 -0.89 31.77 10.35
#